data_058d9fda3286a7dfc0feb413145ea570
#
_entry.id   058d9fda3286a7dfc0feb413145ea570
#
_cell.length_a   1.000
_cell.length_b   1.000
_cell.length_c   1.000
_cell.angle_alpha   90.00
_cell.angle_beta   90.00
_cell.angle_gamma   90.00
#
_symmetry.space_group_name_H-M   'P 1'
#
loop_
_entity.id
_entity.type
_entity.pdbx_description
1 polymer ?
#
loop_
_entity_poly.entity_id
_entity_poly.type
_entity_poly.pdbx_seq_one_letter_code
_entity_poly.pdbx_strand_id
1 'polypeptide(L)'
;AFARLTSSKVYLYEDFSGDWEDRWVVSDWKQDSGEAGRWEVSAGRFYADDEKSKGLRTMDDAKFYAISTRFPKFGNKGRTLVVQYSVKYDQDVVGSCAGGYLKLFPSTVDQQTLHGGADEDAYNLMFGPDVCGLDHKVHAIFHYGHEAKKLGGDEAGQVDKRIAAHTDTLTHVYTWI
;
A
#
# COMPACT_ATOMS: atom_id res chain seq x y z
N ALA A 1 -8.06 -24.34 -29.42
CA ALA A 1 -7.49 -23.01 -29.45
C ALA A 1 -6.54 -22.89 -28.28
N PHE A 2 -5.22 -22.86 -28.53
CA PHE A 2 -4.22 -22.61 -27.48
C PHE A 2 -4.32 -21.13 -27.09
N ALA A 3 -4.67 -20.86 -25.83
CA ALA A 3 -4.57 -19.53 -25.29
C ALA A 3 -3.08 -19.10 -25.38
N ARG A 4 -2.79 -18.05 -26.13
CA ARG A 4 -1.49 -17.41 -26.14
C ARG A 4 -1.28 -16.90 -24.71
N LEU A 5 -0.35 -17.50 -23.99
CA LEU A 5 0.21 -16.92 -22.77
C LEU A 5 0.88 -15.60 -23.19
N THR A 6 0.17 -14.50 -23.07
CA THR A 6 0.77 -13.17 -23.19
C THR A 6 1.72 -13.02 -22.02
N SER A 7 3.01 -12.86 -22.29
CA SER A 7 3.99 -12.60 -21.24
C SER A 7 3.56 -11.37 -20.46
N SER A 8 3.33 -11.52 -19.16
CA SER A 8 3.07 -10.41 -18.27
C SER A 8 4.36 -9.59 -18.11
N LYS A 9 4.25 -8.25 -18.21
CA LYS A 9 5.38 -7.36 -17.95
C LYS A 9 5.31 -6.94 -16.49
N VAL A 10 6.38 -7.22 -15.74
CA VAL A 10 6.57 -6.69 -14.38
C VAL A 10 7.14 -5.28 -14.49
N TYR A 11 6.47 -4.30 -13.88
CA TYR A 11 6.91 -2.90 -13.85
C TYR A 11 7.67 -2.57 -12.57
N LEU A 12 7.25 -3.14 -11.46
CA LEU A 12 7.90 -3.04 -10.17
C LEU A 12 7.80 -4.38 -9.46
N TYR A 13 8.88 -4.83 -8.88
CA TYR A 13 8.95 -5.93 -7.92
C TYR A 13 9.83 -5.46 -6.76
N GLU A 14 9.36 -5.64 -5.54
CA GLU A 14 10.10 -5.28 -4.33
C GLU A 14 9.87 -6.34 -3.25
N ASP A 15 10.95 -6.83 -2.68
CA ASP A 15 10.97 -7.74 -1.55
C ASP A 15 11.74 -7.17 -0.34
N PHE A 16 12.19 -5.93 -0.46
CA PHE A 16 12.98 -5.20 0.54
C PHE A 16 14.31 -5.89 0.92
N SER A 17 14.84 -6.73 0.06
CA SER A 17 16.18 -7.31 0.24
C SER A 17 17.27 -6.28 -0.09
N GLY A 18 18.44 -6.41 0.54
CA GLY A 18 19.58 -5.52 0.33
C GLY A 18 19.30 -4.07 0.75
N ASP A 19 19.93 -3.12 0.07
CA ASP A 19 19.87 -1.70 0.39
C ASP A 19 18.59 -1.08 -0.19
N TRP A 20 17.47 -1.30 0.47
CA TRP A 20 16.15 -0.80 0.03
C TRP A 20 16.08 0.72 0.02
N GLU A 21 16.85 1.41 0.87
CA GLU A 21 16.92 2.88 0.97
C GLU A 21 17.47 3.52 -0.31
N ASP A 22 18.25 2.79 -1.10
CA ASP A 22 18.70 3.26 -2.43
C ASP A 22 17.58 3.26 -3.48
N ARG A 23 16.52 2.50 -3.23
CA ARG A 23 15.38 2.34 -4.16
C ARG A 23 14.14 3.10 -3.72
N TRP A 24 14.03 3.44 -2.44
CA TRP A 24 12.86 4.08 -1.87
C TRP A 24 13.22 5.38 -1.18
N VAL A 25 12.36 6.35 -1.27
CA VAL A 25 12.48 7.65 -0.60
C VAL A 25 11.51 7.68 0.57
N VAL A 26 12.02 7.85 1.77
CA VAL A 26 11.22 8.12 2.97
C VAL A 26 10.82 9.59 2.95
N SER A 27 9.54 9.88 3.15
CA SER A 27 9.04 11.26 3.19
C SER A 27 9.51 12.00 4.45
N ASP A 28 9.81 13.27 4.30
CA ASP A 28 10.13 14.20 5.40
C ASP A 28 8.87 14.70 6.12
N TRP A 29 7.68 14.41 5.58
CA TRP A 29 6.43 14.89 6.14
C TRP A 29 6.29 14.47 7.60
N LYS A 30 6.02 15.44 8.47
CA LYS A 30 5.93 15.24 9.92
C LYS A 30 7.23 14.89 10.65
N GLN A 31 8.38 14.94 10.01
CA GLN A 31 9.67 14.69 10.69
C GLN A 31 9.98 15.79 11.71
N ASP A 32 9.86 17.06 11.33
CA ASP A 32 10.17 18.21 12.20
C ASP A 32 9.28 18.27 13.45
N SER A 33 8.04 17.80 13.35
CA SER A 33 7.13 17.72 14.49
C SER A 33 7.32 16.46 15.35
N GLY A 34 8.22 15.56 14.95
CA GLY A 34 8.45 14.29 15.62
C GLY A 34 7.29 13.31 15.51
N GLU A 35 6.37 13.52 14.56
CA GLU A 35 5.21 12.64 14.32
C GLU A 35 5.47 11.58 13.25
N ALA A 36 6.57 11.67 12.50
CA ALA A 36 6.99 10.63 11.56
C ALA A 36 7.60 9.44 12.30
N GLY A 37 7.30 8.22 11.84
CA GLY A 37 7.83 6.98 12.40
C GLY A 37 8.99 6.42 11.59
N ARG A 38 9.75 5.53 12.21
CA ARG A 38 10.93 4.88 11.62
C ARG A 38 10.54 3.60 10.89
N TRP A 39 11.28 3.31 9.83
CA TRP A 39 11.17 2.08 9.07
C TRP A 39 12.34 1.15 9.37
N GLU A 40 12.10 -0.15 9.35
CA GLU A 40 13.11 -1.18 9.48
C GLU A 40 12.76 -2.41 8.64
N VAL A 41 13.72 -3.10 8.08
CA VAL A 41 13.50 -4.41 7.45
C VAL A 41 13.59 -5.48 8.52
N SER A 42 12.52 -6.23 8.73
CA SER A 42 12.40 -7.22 9.79
C SER A 42 11.42 -8.33 9.42
N ALA A 43 11.63 -9.54 9.93
CA ALA A 43 10.66 -10.62 9.86
C ALA A 43 9.46 -10.42 10.82
N GLY A 44 9.56 -9.45 11.73
CA GLY A 44 8.56 -9.19 12.75
C GLY A 44 8.61 -10.19 13.90
N ARG A 45 7.54 -10.26 14.70
CA ARG A 45 7.47 -11.09 15.91
C ARG A 45 7.15 -12.56 15.63
N PHE A 46 6.44 -12.83 14.54
CA PHE A 46 5.95 -14.16 14.19
C PHE A 46 6.37 -14.48 12.76
N TYR A 47 7.22 -15.46 12.59
CA TYR A 47 7.74 -15.89 11.28
C TYR A 47 8.07 -17.37 11.29
N ALA A 48 8.03 -17.99 10.12
CA ALA A 48 8.46 -19.38 9.94
C ALA A 48 9.96 -19.47 9.57
N ASP A 49 10.45 -18.49 8.82
CA ASP A 49 11.83 -18.40 8.34
C ASP A 49 12.24 -16.91 8.42
N ASP A 50 13.25 -16.62 9.21
CA ASP A 50 13.68 -15.25 9.50
C ASP A 50 14.06 -14.48 8.23
N GLU A 51 14.81 -15.12 7.34
CA GLU A 51 15.28 -14.47 6.12
C GLU A 51 14.15 -14.27 5.07
N LYS A 52 13.31 -15.30 4.87
CA LYS A 52 12.25 -15.26 3.86
C LYS A 52 11.02 -14.47 4.27
N SER A 53 10.87 -14.22 5.57
CA SER A 53 9.72 -13.48 6.11
C SER A 53 10.00 -12.00 6.29
N LYS A 54 11.20 -11.52 5.93
CA LYS A 54 11.54 -10.11 6.01
C LYS A 54 10.65 -9.27 5.11
N GLY A 55 10.32 -8.08 5.60
CA GLY A 55 9.59 -7.04 4.90
C GLY A 55 9.84 -5.70 5.55
N LEU A 56 9.38 -4.64 4.93
CA LEU A 56 9.48 -3.31 5.48
C LEU A 56 8.46 -3.13 6.61
N ARG A 57 8.92 -2.75 7.78
CA ARG A 57 8.15 -2.67 9.02
C ARG A 57 8.12 -1.25 9.56
N THR A 58 6.96 -0.83 10.06
CA THR A 58 6.77 0.39 10.87
C THR A 58 7.15 0.09 12.32
N MET A 59 7.98 0.94 12.92
CA MET A 59 8.61 0.65 14.23
C MET A 59 7.96 1.34 15.41
N ASP A 60 7.32 2.47 15.20
CA ASP A 60 6.80 3.32 16.27
C ASP A 60 5.27 3.39 16.22
N ASP A 61 4.62 3.31 17.38
CA ASP A 61 3.16 3.42 17.49
C ASP A 61 2.71 4.89 17.34
N ALA A 62 1.49 5.07 16.83
CA ALA A 62 0.84 6.37 16.68
C ALA A 62 1.69 7.39 15.88
N LYS A 63 2.33 6.94 14.82
CA LYS A 63 3.14 7.74 13.92
C LYS A 63 2.62 7.69 12.48
N PHE A 64 3.03 8.68 11.71
CA PHE A 64 2.79 8.73 10.27
C PHE A 64 3.94 8.07 9.50
N TYR A 65 3.59 7.41 8.41
CA TYR A 65 4.52 6.67 7.59
C TYR A 65 4.21 6.89 6.11
N ALA A 66 5.20 7.36 5.37
CA ALA A 66 5.11 7.45 3.92
C ALA A 66 6.47 7.15 3.29
N ILE A 67 6.47 6.30 2.28
CA ILE A 67 7.65 5.92 1.50
C ILE A 67 7.23 5.74 0.05
N SER A 68 8.09 6.07 -0.88
CA SER A 68 7.78 5.98 -2.30
C SER A 68 8.97 5.58 -3.16
N THR A 69 8.68 4.92 -4.26
CA THR A 69 9.68 4.62 -5.30
C THR A 69 9.17 4.98 -6.68
N ARG A 70 10.08 5.19 -7.61
CA ARG A 70 9.76 5.46 -9.02
C ARG A 70 10.08 4.26 -9.88
N PHE A 71 9.24 4.01 -10.84
CA PHE A 71 9.44 3.02 -11.89
C PHE A 71 9.08 3.61 -13.28
N PRO A 72 9.49 2.99 -14.39
CA PRO A 72 9.24 3.52 -15.72
C PRO A 72 7.75 3.75 -16.00
N LYS A 73 7.42 4.86 -16.63
CA LYS A 73 6.04 5.15 -17.06
C LYS A 73 5.49 4.03 -17.92
N PHE A 74 4.26 3.68 -17.68
CA PHE A 74 3.51 2.71 -18.49
C PHE A 74 2.07 3.16 -18.74
N GLY A 75 1.42 2.52 -19.68
CA GLY A 75 -0.02 2.66 -19.91
C GLY A 75 -0.65 1.28 -20.00
N ASN A 76 -1.80 1.14 -19.36
CA ASN A 76 -2.57 -0.11 -19.35
C ASN A 76 -3.78 -0.09 -20.29
N LYS A 77 -3.86 0.88 -21.23
CA LYS A 77 -4.98 0.95 -22.16
C LYS A 77 -5.14 -0.37 -22.94
N GLY A 78 -6.30 -1.00 -22.79
CA GLY A 78 -6.60 -2.29 -23.41
C GLY A 78 -5.84 -3.48 -22.81
N ARG A 79 -5.28 -3.34 -21.60
CA ARG A 79 -4.56 -4.39 -20.87
C ARG A 79 -4.98 -4.41 -19.42
N THR A 80 -4.94 -5.59 -18.82
CA THR A 80 -5.15 -5.73 -17.38
C THR A 80 -3.93 -5.22 -16.62
N LEU A 81 -4.17 -4.41 -15.59
CA LEU A 81 -3.18 -4.04 -14.60
C LEU A 81 -3.41 -4.89 -13.36
N VAL A 82 -2.33 -5.49 -12.85
CA VAL A 82 -2.36 -6.20 -11.57
C VAL A 82 -1.45 -5.47 -10.60
N VAL A 83 -2.01 -5.12 -9.45
CA VAL A 83 -1.28 -4.52 -8.32
C VAL A 83 -1.45 -5.46 -7.13
N GLN A 84 -0.33 -5.93 -6.57
CA GLN A 84 -0.35 -6.91 -5.49
C GLN A 84 0.70 -6.57 -4.44
N TYR A 85 0.37 -6.76 -3.18
CA TYR A 85 1.31 -6.68 -2.07
C TYR A 85 0.83 -7.51 -0.89
N SER A 86 1.72 -7.82 0.03
CA SER A 86 1.41 -8.52 1.26
C SER A 86 1.52 -7.59 2.46
N VAL A 87 0.62 -7.80 3.43
CA VAL A 87 0.59 -7.06 4.70
C VAL A 87 0.53 -8.06 5.85
N LYS A 88 1.27 -7.79 6.90
CA LYS A 88 1.23 -8.53 8.16
C LYS A 88 1.21 -7.55 9.33
N TYR A 89 0.34 -7.78 10.29
CA TYR A 89 0.35 -7.08 11.56
C TYR A 89 1.15 -7.89 12.59
N ASP A 90 2.01 -7.22 13.36
CA ASP A 90 2.79 -7.87 14.42
C ASP A 90 2.02 -8.01 15.74
N GLN A 91 0.81 -7.52 15.79
CA GLN A 91 -0.12 -7.62 16.92
C GLN A 91 -1.55 -7.60 16.40
N ASP A 92 -2.49 -8.08 17.21
CA ASP A 92 -3.91 -7.91 16.93
C ASP A 92 -4.25 -6.41 16.90
N VAL A 93 -4.94 -5.98 15.86
CA VAL A 93 -5.29 -4.56 15.63
C VAL A 93 -6.77 -4.28 15.87
N VAL A 94 -7.53 -5.24 16.37
CA VAL A 94 -8.94 -5.02 16.73
C VAL A 94 -9.05 -3.95 17.81
N GLY A 95 -9.89 -2.94 17.53
CA GLY A 95 -10.11 -1.81 18.45
C GLY A 95 -9.05 -0.71 18.38
N SER A 96 -8.01 -0.87 17.55
CA SER A 96 -7.01 0.17 17.27
C SER A 96 -7.21 0.76 15.86
N CYS A 97 -6.39 1.73 15.47
CA CYS A 97 -6.32 2.20 14.09
C CYS A 97 -5.02 1.70 13.46
N ALA A 98 -5.15 0.92 12.41
CA ALA A 98 -4.05 0.39 11.61
C ALA A 98 -4.45 0.36 10.14
N GLY A 99 -3.48 0.41 9.25
CA GLY A 99 -3.72 0.32 7.83
C GLY A 99 -2.41 0.28 7.06
N GLY A 100 -2.50 -0.17 5.83
CA GLY A 100 -1.34 -0.17 4.93
C GLY A 100 -1.84 -0.03 3.51
N TYR A 101 -1.67 1.16 2.93
CA TYR A 101 -2.17 1.44 1.59
C TYR A 101 -1.03 1.46 0.58
N LEU A 102 -1.26 0.79 -0.55
CA LEU A 102 -0.47 1.00 -1.75
C LEU A 102 -1.17 2.07 -2.60
N LYS A 103 -0.41 3.07 -3.03
CA LYS A 103 -0.92 4.14 -3.89
C LYS A 103 -0.06 4.26 -5.14
N LEU A 104 -0.69 4.54 -6.28
CA LEU A 104 -0.02 4.91 -7.51
C LEU A 104 -0.22 6.41 -7.75
N PHE A 105 0.87 7.12 -7.96
CA PHE A 105 0.86 8.57 -8.14
C PHE A 105 1.28 8.97 -9.55
N PRO A 106 0.89 10.17 -10.01
CA PRO A 106 1.52 10.81 -11.15
C PRO A 106 3.03 10.97 -10.93
N SER A 107 3.80 10.95 -12.00
CA SER A 107 5.27 11.10 -11.91
C SER A 107 5.73 12.48 -11.45
N THR A 108 4.80 13.42 -11.27
CA THR A 108 5.07 14.80 -10.85
C THR A 108 5.07 14.97 -9.34
N VAL A 109 4.65 13.95 -8.57
CA VAL A 109 4.61 14.03 -7.11
C VAL A 109 6.03 14.24 -6.54
N ASP A 110 6.12 15.07 -5.52
CA ASP A 110 7.35 15.22 -4.75
C ASP A 110 7.43 14.08 -3.71
N GLN A 111 8.48 13.27 -3.80
CA GLN A 111 8.68 12.13 -2.90
C GLN A 111 9.11 12.56 -1.50
N GLN A 112 9.80 13.69 -1.36
CA GLN A 112 10.30 14.15 -0.06
C GLN A 112 9.18 14.63 0.84
N THR A 113 8.17 15.28 0.29
CA THR A 113 7.05 15.84 1.06
C THR A 113 5.78 15.00 0.98
N LEU A 114 5.86 13.81 0.35
CA LEU A 114 4.72 12.94 0.10
C LEU A 114 4.01 12.54 1.39
N HIS A 115 2.71 12.82 1.50
CA HIS A 115 1.88 12.32 2.59
C HIS A 115 0.62 11.59 2.10
N GLY A 116 0.36 11.62 0.81
CA GLY A 116 -0.72 10.85 0.18
C GLY A 116 -2.12 11.30 0.54
N GLY A 117 -2.30 12.57 0.94
CA GLY A 117 -3.61 13.19 1.12
C GLY A 117 -4.34 13.38 -0.21
N ALA A 118 -5.66 13.54 -0.14
CA ALA A 118 -6.49 13.62 -1.33
C ALA A 118 -6.33 14.94 -2.11
N ASP A 119 -5.94 16.00 -1.43
CA ASP A 119 -6.00 17.37 -1.99
C ASP A 119 -4.67 17.86 -2.54
N GLU A 120 -3.54 17.43 -1.98
CA GLU A 120 -2.21 17.92 -2.36
C GLU A 120 -1.41 16.90 -3.15
N ASP A 121 -1.53 15.60 -2.80
CA ASP A 121 -0.91 14.50 -3.50
C ASP A 121 -1.97 13.58 -4.11
N ALA A 122 -2.62 14.04 -5.19
CA ALA A 122 -3.67 13.27 -5.84
C ALA A 122 -3.12 11.96 -6.41
N TYR A 123 -3.46 10.84 -5.80
CA TYR A 123 -3.12 9.52 -6.30
C TYR A 123 -4.06 9.09 -7.43
N ASN A 124 -3.54 8.30 -8.36
CA ASN A 124 -4.34 7.67 -9.42
C ASN A 124 -5.11 6.45 -8.88
N LEU A 125 -4.53 5.75 -7.93
CA LEU A 125 -5.08 4.55 -7.30
C LEU A 125 -4.66 4.50 -5.84
N MET A 126 -5.60 4.12 -4.96
CA MET A 126 -5.34 3.75 -3.56
C MET A 126 -5.99 2.41 -3.27
N PHE A 127 -5.23 1.50 -2.67
CA PHE A 127 -5.68 0.14 -2.43
C PHE A 127 -5.07 -0.43 -1.15
N GLY A 128 -5.89 -1.08 -0.33
CA GLY A 128 -5.40 -1.84 0.82
C GLY A 128 -6.28 -1.80 2.05
N PRO A 129 -5.88 -2.53 3.12
CA PRO A 129 -6.64 -2.66 4.35
C PRO A 129 -6.64 -1.35 5.15
N ASP A 130 -7.80 -1.06 5.71
CA ASP A 130 -8.05 0.01 6.67
C ASP A 130 -8.81 -0.57 7.85
N VAL A 131 -8.22 -0.45 9.03
CA VAL A 131 -8.80 -0.92 10.28
C VAL A 131 -8.82 0.27 11.24
N CYS A 132 -10.02 0.65 11.73
CA CYS A 132 -10.10 1.68 12.76
C CYS A 132 -11.31 1.39 13.68
N GLY A 133 -11.01 1.09 14.93
CA GLY A 133 -12.00 0.64 15.89
C GLY A 133 -12.69 -0.65 15.47
N LEU A 134 -13.97 -0.59 15.18
CA LEU A 134 -14.77 -1.72 14.68
C LEU A 134 -14.98 -1.69 13.16
N ASP A 135 -14.49 -0.67 12.47
CA ASP A 135 -14.58 -0.55 11.02
C ASP A 135 -13.35 -1.18 10.36
N HIS A 136 -13.58 -2.28 9.67
CA HIS A 136 -12.55 -3.07 9.01
C HIS A 136 -12.90 -3.21 7.54
N LYS A 137 -12.17 -2.53 6.67
CA LYS A 137 -12.47 -2.51 5.22
C LYS A 137 -11.21 -2.56 4.37
N VAL A 138 -11.38 -2.96 3.13
CA VAL A 138 -10.35 -2.81 2.11
C VAL A 138 -10.73 -1.63 1.21
N HIS A 139 -9.88 -0.62 1.15
CA HIS A 139 -10.05 0.47 0.19
C HIS A 139 -9.68 0.02 -1.23
N ALA A 140 -10.48 0.45 -2.19
CA ALA A 140 -10.22 0.34 -3.61
C ALA A 140 -10.73 1.63 -4.29
N ILE A 141 -9.87 2.60 -4.44
CA ILE A 141 -10.21 3.93 -4.95
C ILE A 141 -9.33 4.22 -6.16
N PHE A 142 -9.91 4.74 -7.24
CA PHE A 142 -9.14 5.25 -8.36
C PHE A 142 -9.70 6.58 -8.86
N HIS A 143 -8.82 7.40 -9.40
CA HIS A 143 -9.18 8.66 -10.02
C HIS A 143 -9.29 8.48 -11.53
N TYR A 144 -10.40 8.92 -12.09
CA TYR A 144 -10.63 8.97 -13.53
C TYR A 144 -11.05 10.38 -13.94
N GLY A 145 -10.25 11.02 -14.77
CA GLY A 145 -10.43 12.44 -15.08
C GLY A 145 -10.13 13.31 -13.85
N HIS A 146 -11.05 14.19 -13.50
CA HIS A 146 -10.95 15.07 -12.32
C HIS A 146 -11.76 14.55 -11.11
N GLU A 147 -12.33 13.35 -11.21
CA GLU A 147 -13.18 12.81 -10.16
C GLU A 147 -12.59 11.52 -9.59
N ALA A 148 -12.65 11.38 -8.27
CA ALA A 148 -12.43 10.10 -7.62
C ALA A 148 -13.59 9.16 -7.93
N LYS A 149 -13.30 8.03 -8.56
CA LYS A 149 -14.25 6.93 -8.73
C LYS A 149 -13.90 5.83 -7.75
N LYS A 150 -14.84 5.57 -6.88
CA LYS A 150 -14.76 4.53 -5.89
C LYS A 150 -15.44 3.28 -6.44
N LEU A 151 -14.77 2.14 -6.40
CA LEU A 151 -15.31 0.87 -6.86
C LEU A 151 -16.06 0.17 -5.73
N GLY A 152 -17.35 -0.02 -5.95
CA GLY A 152 -18.21 -0.81 -5.05
C GLY A 152 -18.59 -0.09 -3.75
N GLY A 153 -19.86 0.02 -3.50
CA GLY A 153 -20.42 0.55 -2.28
C GLY A 153 -21.05 1.93 -2.38
N ASP A 154 -21.55 2.39 -1.23
CA ASP A 154 -22.16 3.68 -1.04
C ASP A 154 -21.21 4.84 -1.41
N GLU A 155 -21.69 6.06 -1.31
CA GLU A 155 -20.93 7.29 -1.66
C GLU A 155 -19.53 7.38 -1.02
N ALA A 156 -19.23 6.53 -0.05
CA ALA A 156 -17.92 6.44 0.60
C ALA A 156 -16.88 5.58 -0.14
N GLY A 157 -17.23 4.94 -1.26
CA GLY A 157 -16.30 4.18 -2.10
C GLY A 157 -15.68 2.97 -1.45
N GLN A 158 -16.45 2.29 -0.66
CA GLN A 158 -16.07 1.01 -0.13
C GLN A 158 -16.24 -0.05 -1.22
N VAL A 159 -15.25 -0.89 -1.38
CA VAL A 159 -15.40 -2.21 -1.97
C VAL A 159 -16.49 -2.92 -1.17
N ASP A 160 -17.28 -3.74 -1.83
CA ASP A 160 -18.35 -4.55 -1.25
C ASP A 160 -18.11 -4.82 0.24
N LYS A 161 -19.07 -4.45 1.10
CA LYS A 161 -19.03 -4.64 2.57
C LYS A 161 -18.66 -6.06 3.03
N ARG A 162 -18.66 -7.03 2.11
CA ARG A 162 -18.24 -8.41 2.33
C ARG A 162 -16.72 -8.60 2.35
N ILE A 163 -15.92 -7.61 1.90
CA ILE A 163 -14.46 -7.68 1.96
C ILE A 163 -13.99 -6.89 3.18
N ALA A 164 -14.03 -7.54 4.32
CA ALA A 164 -13.43 -7.01 5.54
C ALA A 164 -11.90 -7.10 5.46
N ALA A 165 -11.21 -6.10 6.00
CA ALA A 165 -9.77 -6.22 6.23
C ALA A 165 -9.49 -7.25 7.31
N HIS A 166 -8.43 -8.03 7.12
CA HIS A 166 -7.95 -8.95 8.15
C HIS A 166 -7.29 -8.17 9.29
N THR A 167 -7.44 -8.65 10.51
CA THR A 167 -6.94 -7.99 11.74
C THR A 167 -5.97 -8.86 12.52
N ASP A 168 -5.83 -10.12 12.11
CA ASP A 168 -4.96 -11.10 12.76
C ASP A 168 -3.47 -10.87 12.42
N THR A 169 -2.60 -11.69 12.97
CA THR A 169 -1.13 -11.60 12.82
C THR A 169 -0.57 -12.45 11.67
N LEU A 170 -1.43 -12.97 10.80
CA LEU A 170 -1.00 -13.72 9.62
C LEU A 170 -0.64 -12.77 8.46
N THR A 171 0.14 -13.27 7.53
CA THR A 171 0.43 -12.53 6.29
C THR A 171 -0.73 -12.68 5.32
N HIS A 172 -1.31 -11.56 4.92
CA HIS A 172 -2.39 -11.50 3.94
C HIS A 172 -1.92 -10.84 2.65
N VAL A 173 -2.35 -11.40 1.52
CA VAL A 173 -2.04 -10.87 0.18
C VAL A 173 -3.26 -10.14 -0.35
N TYR A 174 -3.06 -8.90 -0.73
CA TYR A 174 -4.08 -8.05 -1.36
C TYR A 174 -3.76 -7.89 -2.84
N THR A 175 -4.74 -8.16 -3.69
CA THR A 175 -4.60 -8.11 -5.16
C THR A 175 -5.72 -7.29 -5.76
N TRP A 176 -5.34 -6.29 -6.57
CA TRP A 176 -6.22 -5.53 -7.45
C TRP A 176 -5.98 -5.96 -8.89
N ILE A 177 -7.06 -6.26 -9.61
CA ILE A 177 -7.04 -6.64 -11.03
C ILE A 177 -7.96 -5.72 -11.81
#